data_f5a45064ca3df55a3a318ace0fc60451
#
_entry.id   f5a45064ca3df55a3a318ace0fc60451
#
_cell.length_a   1.000
_cell.length_b   1.000
_cell.length_c   1.000
_cell.angle_alpha   90.00
_cell.angle_beta   90.00
_cell.angle_gamma   90.00
#
_symmetry.space_group_name_H-M   'P 1'
#
loop_
_entity.id
_entity.type
_entity.pdbx_description
1 polymer ?
#
loop_
_entity_poly.entity_id
_entity_poly.type
_entity_poly.pdbx_seq_one_letter_code
_entity_poly.pdbx_strand_id
1 'polypeptide(L)'
;IKQIKELNKAIDNGQKILDRFDLGKVSGLTEVLFMERCLNLLKPGGRMGIVLPEGVLNNSNLQKVRDFFESRAKILLITSIPQDVFIASGATIKPSLLFFKKFTKEEEKQYSDTKNKATKLVDKEFEPQIKEIEVKFANDKKAKTKALKEIKVKKETEIKEKTKELFNYEIPIVQVEKAGITTTGAKCENELEDVSKEFKNYRDLKGLWTVNKPNISYKINEEELIRITNGVEEVIDE
;
A
#
# COMPACT_ATOMS: atom_id res chain seq x y z
N ILE A 1 -27.85 -1.86 -6.21
CA ILE A 1 -28.56 -2.17 -7.48
C ILE A 1 -28.12 -1.23 -8.61
N LYS A 2 -28.07 0.12 -8.41
CA LYS A 2 -27.67 1.08 -9.46
C LYS A 2 -26.24 0.83 -9.96
N GLN A 3 -25.28 0.64 -9.07
CA GLN A 3 -23.88 0.37 -9.41
C GLN A 3 -23.70 -0.95 -10.20
N ILE A 4 -24.49 -1.97 -9.89
CA ILE A 4 -24.45 -3.26 -10.63
C ILE A 4 -24.96 -3.05 -12.06
N LYS A 5 -26.02 -2.27 -12.25
CA LYS A 5 -26.55 -1.95 -13.58
C LYS A 5 -25.56 -1.15 -14.43
N GLU A 6 -24.87 -0.18 -13.80
CA GLU A 6 -23.81 0.60 -14.46
C GLU A 6 -22.62 -0.27 -14.83
N LEU A 7 -22.24 -1.21 -13.95
CA LEU A 7 -21.18 -2.19 -14.22
C LEU A 7 -21.52 -3.08 -15.39
N ASN A 8 -22.70 -3.70 -15.37
CA ASN A 8 -23.14 -4.58 -16.48
C ASN A 8 -23.18 -3.83 -17.81
N LYS A 9 -23.73 -2.61 -17.81
CA LYS A 9 -23.74 -1.76 -19.01
C LYS A 9 -22.34 -1.45 -19.53
N ALA A 10 -21.37 -1.22 -18.64
CA ALA A 10 -19.99 -0.97 -19.03
C ALA A 10 -19.34 -2.23 -19.64
N ILE A 11 -19.60 -3.40 -19.05
CA ILE A 11 -19.13 -4.71 -19.57
C ILE A 11 -19.75 -4.99 -20.95
N ASP A 12 -21.04 -4.79 -21.10
CA ASP A 12 -21.77 -4.97 -22.37
C ASP A 12 -21.23 -4.03 -23.48
N ASN A 13 -20.73 -2.85 -23.08
CA ASN A 13 -20.03 -1.91 -23.99
C ASN A 13 -18.54 -2.27 -24.22
N GLY A 14 -18.07 -3.45 -23.80
CA GLY A 14 -16.71 -3.94 -24.04
C GLY A 14 -15.65 -3.47 -23.06
N GLN A 15 -16.03 -2.78 -21.96
CA GLN A 15 -15.10 -2.43 -20.91
C GLN A 15 -14.66 -3.67 -20.14
N LYS A 16 -13.35 -3.90 -20.06
CA LYS A 16 -12.80 -5.00 -19.27
C LYS A 16 -12.82 -4.64 -17.77
N ILE A 17 -13.00 -5.64 -16.91
CA ILE A 17 -12.95 -5.46 -15.44
C ILE A 17 -11.64 -4.82 -15.01
N LEU A 18 -10.51 -5.21 -15.61
CA LEU A 18 -9.18 -4.66 -15.31
C LEU A 18 -9.05 -3.16 -15.62
N ASP A 19 -9.82 -2.64 -16.60
CA ASP A 19 -9.79 -1.20 -16.94
C ASP A 19 -10.38 -0.30 -15.83
N ARG A 20 -10.97 -0.91 -14.81
CA ARG A 20 -11.50 -0.21 -13.62
C ARG A 20 -10.46 -0.04 -12.51
N PHE A 21 -9.26 -0.54 -12.70
CA PHE A 21 -8.14 -0.45 -11.77
C PHE A 21 -6.99 0.29 -12.43
N ASP A 22 -6.38 1.21 -11.72
CA ASP A 22 -5.17 1.90 -12.16
C ASP A 22 -4.03 0.89 -12.41
N LEU A 23 -3.95 -0.13 -11.54
CA LEU A 23 -2.98 -1.22 -11.63
C LEU A 23 -3.38 -2.35 -12.59
N GLY A 24 -4.58 -2.36 -13.14
CA GLY A 24 -5.07 -3.42 -14.01
C GLY A 24 -4.25 -3.62 -15.28
N LYS A 25 -3.57 -2.57 -15.77
CA LYS A 25 -2.61 -2.65 -16.88
C LYS A 25 -1.20 -3.09 -16.46
N VAL A 26 -0.90 -3.05 -15.16
CA VAL A 26 0.40 -3.42 -14.60
C VAL A 26 0.41 -4.87 -14.18
N SER A 27 -0.66 -5.32 -13.54
CA SER A 27 -0.79 -6.68 -13.02
C SER A 27 -2.26 -7.09 -12.98
N GLY A 28 -2.53 -8.33 -13.41
CA GLY A 28 -3.83 -8.99 -13.25
C GLY A 28 -3.93 -9.83 -11.98
N LEU A 29 -2.92 -9.80 -11.10
CA LEU A 29 -2.91 -10.55 -9.86
C LEU A 29 -4.02 -10.06 -8.92
N THR A 30 -4.80 -10.98 -8.42
CA THR A 30 -5.98 -10.69 -7.58
C THR A 30 -5.59 -9.89 -6.33
N GLU A 31 -4.51 -10.28 -5.66
CA GLU A 31 -3.99 -9.59 -4.47
C GLU A 31 -3.61 -8.13 -4.74
N VAL A 32 -3.04 -7.83 -5.91
CA VAL A 32 -2.71 -6.46 -6.33
C VAL A 32 -3.95 -5.61 -6.52
N LEU A 33 -4.96 -6.17 -7.21
CA LEU A 33 -6.24 -5.49 -7.45
C LEU A 33 -7.02 -5.28 -6.16
N PHE A 34 -7.00 -6.25 -5.24
CA PHE A 34 -7.61 -6.10 -3.92
C PHE A 34 -6.91 -5.05 -3.06
N MET A 35 -5.58 -4.98 -3.10
CA MET A 35 -4.84 -3.90 -2.42
C MET A 35 -5.31 -2.53 -2.91
N GLU A 36 -5.38 -2.32 -4.23
CA GLU A 36 -5.87 -1.06 -4.81
C GLU A 36 -7.31 -0.78 -4.37
N ARG A 37 -8.18 -1.80 -4.45
CA ARG A 37 -9.59 -1.66 -4.05
C ARG A 37 -9.72 -1.23 -2.60
N CYS A 38 -9.00 -1.88 -1.71
CA CYS A 38 -9.00 -1.57 -0.30
C CYS A 38 -8.47 -0.15 -0.02
N LEU A 39 -7.36 0.24 -0.67
CA LEU A 39 -6.83 1.60 -0.57
C LEU A 39 -7.87 2.65 -1.00
N ASN A 40 -8.60 2.38 -2.10
CA ASN A 40 -9.61 3.30 -2.61
C ASN A 40 -10.82 3.43 -1.68
N LEU A 41 -11.18 2.37 -0.95
CA LEU A 41 -12.27 2.40 0.04
C LEU A 41 -11.90 3.12 1.35
N LEU A 42 -10.61 3.27 1.66
CA LEU A 42 -10.19 4.00 2.85
C LEU A 42 -10.46 5.50 2.73
N LYS A 43 -10.93 6.10 3.81
CA LYS A 43 -10.94 7.56 3.99
C LYS A 43 -9.50 8.08 4.07
N PRO A 44 -9.24 9.37 3.74
CA PRO A 44 -7.95 10.00 4.04
C PRO A 44 -7.56 9.77 5.52
N GLY A 45 -6.32 9.35 5.77
CA GLY A 45 -5.85 8.97 7.10
C GLY A 45 -6.33 7.60 7.60
N GLY A 46 -7.19 6.91 6.84
CA GLY A 46 -7.65 5.55 7.16
C GLY A 46 -6.51 4.54 7.12
N ARG A 47 -6.59 3.52 7.96
CA ARG A 47 -5.55 2.48 8.14
C ARG A 47 -6.07 1.13 7.71
N MET A 48 -5.16 0.30 7.24
CA MET A 48 -5.46 -1.06 6.82
C MET A 48 -4.32 -2.00 7.19
N GLY A 49 -4.67 -3.23 7.59
CA GLY A 49 -3.77 -4.38 7.62
C GLY A 49 -4.23 -5.39 6.57
N ILE A 50 -3.28 -5.96 5.85
CA ILE A 50 -3.54 -6.95 4.82
C ILE A 50 -2.48 -8.04 4.85
N VAL A 51 -2.90 -9.29 4.63
CA VAL A 51 -2.01 -10.42 4.41
C VAL A 51 -1.73 -10.53 2.91
N LEU A 52 -0.47 -10.59 2.53
CA LEU A 52 -0.04 -10.64 1.14
C LEU A 52 1.00 -11.75 0.95
N PRO A 53 1.06 -12.36 -0.25
CA PRO A 53 2.24 -13.10 -0.66
C PRO A 53 3.48 -12.20 -0.61
N GLU A 54 4.58 -12.70 -0.04
CA GLU A 54 5.83 -11.93 0.06
C GLU A 54 6.31 -11.41 -1.29
N GLY A 55 6.01 -12.13 -2.38
CA GLY A 55 6.33 -11.73 -3.74
C GLY A 55 5.79 -10.35 -4.15
N VAL A 56 4.70 -9.88 -3.54
CA VAL A 56 4.18 -8.52 -3.80
C VAL A 56 5.17 -7.46 -3.31
N LEU A 57 5.88 -7.75 -2.21
CA LEU A 57 6.80 -6.82 -1.57
C LEU A 57 8.22 -6.88 -2.17
N ASN A 58 8.65 -8.01 -2.72
CA ASN A 58 10.05 -8.21 -3.16
C ASN A 58 10.24 -8.46 -4.67
N ASN A 59 9.20 -8.87 -5.43
CA ASN A 59 9.35 -9.15 -6.85
C ASN A 59 9.58 -7.84 -7.65
N SER A 60 10.64 -7.82 -8.46
CA SER A 60 10.99 -6.66 -9.31
C SER A 60 9.89 -6.29 -10.31
N ASN A 61 9.17 -7.28 -10.85
CA ASN A 61 8.06 -7.05 -11.78
C ASN A 61 6.90 -6.27 -11.15
N LEU A 62 6.79 -6.29 -9.83
CA LEU A 62 5.75 -5.57 -9.06
C LEU A 62 6.23 -4.24 -8.49
N GLN A 63 7.39 -3.72 -8.94
CA GLN A 63 7.89 -2.42 -8.48
C GLN A 63 6.88 -1.29 -8.71
N LYS A 64 6.20 -1.28 -9.85
CA LYS A 64 5.15 -0.28 -10.16
C LYS A 64 3.97 -0.34 -9.19
N VAL A 65 3.66 -1.53 -8.67
CA VAL A 65 2.62 -1.71 -7.65
C VAL A 65 3.05 -1.05 -6.34
N ARG A 66 4.29 -1.29 -5.91
CA ARG A 66 4.85 -0.65 -4.70
C ARG A 66 4.91 0.87 -4.84
N ASP A 67 5.39 1.37 -5.98
CA ASP A 67 5.41 2.82 -6.29
C ASP A 67 4.00 3.44 -6.21
N PHE A 68 2.99 2.72 -6.69
CA PHE A 68 1.60 3.16 -6.61
C PHE A 68 1.14 3.36 -5.15
N PHE A 69 1.45 2.39 -4.28
CA PHE A 69 1.08 2.46 -2.86
C PHE A 69 1.90 3.51 -2.11
N GLU A 70 3.21 3.53 -2.30
CA GLU A 70 4.12 4.50 -1.65
C GLU A 70 3.78 5.95 -1.99
N SER A 71 3.16 6.19 -3.15
CA SER A 71 2.71 7.53 -3.54
C SER A 71 1.36 7.95 -2.96
N ARG A 72 0.68 7.07 -2.21
CA ARG A 72 -0.69 7.29 -1.70
C ARG A 72 -0.87 6.93 -0.23
N ALA A 73 0.09 6.22 0.34
CA ALA A 73 0.00 5.70 1.70
C ALA A 73 1.37 5.64 2.37
N LYS A 74 1.40 5.81 3.70
CA LYS A 74 2.56 5.51 4.54
C LYS A 74 2.49 4.08 5.01
N ILE A 75 3.56 3.33 4.82
CA ILE A 75 3.73 2.00 5.41
C ILE A 75 3.97 2.19 6.91
N LEU A 76 3.22 1.47 7.72
CA LEU A 76 3.27 1.57 9.19
C LEU A 76 4.09 0.44 9.81
N LEU A 77 3.99 -0.77 9.24
CA LEU A 77 4.67 -1.97 9.70
C LEU A 77 4.66 -3.01 8.60
N ILE A 78 5.75 -3.72 8.43
CA ILE A 78 5.83 -4.94 7.64
C ILE A 78 6.26 -6.07 8.58
N THR A 79 5.49 -7.16 8.61
CA THR A 79 5.85 -8.36 9.37
C THR A 79 5.92 -9.55 8.42
N SER A 80 7.13 -10.10 8.24
CA SER A 80 7.31 -11.37 7.54
C SER A 80 6.92 -12.51 8.49
N ILE A 81 6.00 -13.36 8.06
CA ILE A 81 5.55 -14.51 8.85
C ILE A 81 5.99 -15.82 8.18
N PRO A 82 6.18 -16.91 8.94
CA PRO A 82 6.67 -18.16 8.40
C PRO A 82 5.69 -18.75 7.38
N GLN A 83 6.23 -19.50 6.42
CA GLN A 83 5.47 -20.18 5.38
C GLN A 83 4.47 -21.20 5.98
N ASP A 84 4.79 -21.74 7.16
CA ASP A 84 4.05 -22.79 7.85
C ASP A 84 2.61 -22.43 8.13
N VAL A 85 2.31 -21.15 8.30
CA VAL A 85 0.99 -20.63 8.72
C VAL A 85 -0.16 -21.12 7.83
N PHE A 86 0.10 -21.29 6.53
CA PHE A 86 -0.94 -21.68 5.57
C PHE A 86 -0.77 -23.10 4.99
N ILE A 87 0.26 -23.84 5.40
CA ILE A 87 0.49 -25.21 4.90
C ILE A 87 -0.67 -26.12 5.28
N ALA A 88 -1.16 -26.04 6.51
CA ALA A 88 -2.34 -26.81 6.96
C ALA A 88 -3.61 -26.51 6.13
N SER A 89 -3.70 -25.34 5.50
CA SER A 89 -4.78 -24.93 4.59
C SER A 89 -4.48 -25.25 3.11
N GLY A 90 -3.37 -25.92 2.82
CA GLY A 90 -2.97 -26.30 1.47
C GLY A 90 -2.22 -25.22 0.68
N ALA A 91 -1.85 -24.10 1.31
CA ALA A 91 -1.09 -23.03 0.65
C ALA A 91 0.39 -23.06 1.08
N THR A 92 1.31 -23.04 0.11
CA THR A 92 2.76 -23.09 0.33
C THR A 92 3.45 -21.75 0.13
N ILE A 93 2.69 -20.66 0.09
CA ILE A 93 3.20 -19.31 -0.16
C ILE A 93 3.62 -18.69 1.17
N LYS A 94 4.84 -18.11 1.21
CA LYS A 94 5.28 -17.33 2.36
C LYS A 94 4.51 -16.01 2.41
N PRO A 95 3.78 -15.75 3.50
CA PRO A 95 2.98 -14.54 3.65
C PRO A 95 3.75 -13.43 4.36
N SER A 96 3.27 -12.20 4.17
CA SER A 96 3.66 -11.03 4.93
C SER A 96 2.42 -10.25 5.36
N LEU A 97 2.49 -9.63 6.54
CA LEU A 97 1.50 -8.68 7.00
C LEU A 97 1.98 -7.28 6.63
N LEU A 98 1.18 -6.56 5.88
CA LEU A 98 1.43 -5.16 5.53
C LEU A 98 0.40 -4.27 6.22
N PHE A 99 0.86 -3.34 7.04
CA PHE A 99 0.03 -2.31 7.64
C PHE A 99 0.38 -0.96 7.04
N PHE A 100 -0.63 -0.22 6.60
CA PHE A 100 -0.43 1.10 6.03
C PHE A 100 -1.56 2.08 6.39
N LYS A 101 -1.26 3.37 6.26
CA LYS A 101 -2.20 4.48 6.42
C LYS A 101 -2.31 5.23 5.10
N LYS A 102 -3.51 5.34 4.53
CA LYS A 102 -3.76 6.22 3.40
C LYS A 102 -3.37 7.65 3.77
N PHE A 103 -2.74 8.36 2.87
CA PHE A 103 -2.39 9.76 3.11
C PHE A 103 -3.60 10.57 3.55
N THR A 104 -3.39 11.48 4.50
CA THR A 104 -4.33 12.59 4.72
C THR A 104 -4.21 13.56 3.54
N LYS A 105 -5.12 14.52 3.44
CA LYS A 105 -5.03 15.57 2.40
C LYS A 105 -3.75 16.39 2.51
N GLU A 106 -3.29 16.63 3.74
CA GLU A 106 -2.06 17.35 4.04
C GLU A 106 -0.84 16.54 3.62
N GLU A 107 -0.80 15.23 3.94
CA GLU A 107 0.28 14.33 3.54
C GLU A 107 0.34 14.14 2.02
N GLU A 108 -0.80 14.05 1.35
CA GLU A 108 -0.88 13.98 -0.12
C GLU A 108 -0.29 15.24 -0.76
N LYS A 109 -0.64 16.42 -0.23
CA LYS A 109 -0.08 17.69 -0.67
C LYS A 109 1.43 17.73 -0.41
N GLN A 110 1.86 17.38 0.80
CA GLN A 110 3.28 17.36 1.16
C GLN A 110 4.08 16.43 0.22
N TYR A 111 3.56 15.23 -0.07
CA TYR A 111 4.19 14.28 -0.99
C TYR A 111 4.28 14.87 -2.40
N SER A 112 3.19 15.49 -2.90
CA SER A 112 3.15 16.14 -4.21
C SER A 112 4.17 17.28 -4.31
N ASP A 113 4.21 18.16 -3.31
CA ASP A 113 5.16 19.27 -3.26
C ASP A 113 6.63 18.78 -3.22
N THR A 114 6.87 17.72 -2.44
CA THR A 114 8.17 17.06 -2.34
C THR A 114 8.60 16.46 -3.68
N LYS A 115 7.69 15.75 -4.35
CA LYS A 115 7.94 15.17 -5.67
C LYS A 115 8.24 16.26 -6.72
N ASN A 116 7.49 17.37 -6.69
CA ASN A 116 7.73 18.51 -7.59
C ASN A 116 9.11 19.14 -7.32
N LYS A 117 9.51 19.24 -6.05
CA LYS A 117 10.84 19.73 -5.66
C LYS A 117 11.93 18.79 -6.16
N ALA A 118 11.80 17.49 -5.93
CA ALA A 118 12.72 16.46 -6.43
C ALA A 118 12.84 16.52 -7.97
N THR A 119 11.71 16.63 -8.67
CA THR A 119 11.68 16.75 -10.13
C THR A 119 12.49 17.96 -10.61
N LYS A 120 12.29 19.14 -10.01
CA LYS A 120 13.04 20.34 -10.38
C LYS A 120 14.54 20.23 -10.13
N LEU A 121 14.95 19.54 -9.06
CA LEU A 121 16.37 19.29 -8.78
C LEU A 121 16.98 18.38 -9.84
N VAL A 122 16.34 17.23 -10.09
CA VAL A 122 16.82 16.25 -11.07
C VAL A 122 16.79 16.82 -12.49
N ASP A 123 15.78 17.64 -12.85
CA ASP A 123 15.73 18.32 -14.15
C ASP A 123 16.97 19.15 -14.40
N LYS A 124 17.42 19.92 -13.40
CA LYS A 124 18.63 20.72 -13.51
C LYS A 124 19.90 19.87 -13.64
N GLU A 125 19.96 18.73 -12.94
CA GLU A 125 21.12 17.82 -12.99
C GLU A 125 21.25 17.14 -14.36
N PHE A 126 20.13 16.80 -15.00
CA PHE A 126 20.10 16.13 -16.29
C PHE A 126 20.07 17.06 -17.50
N GLU A 127 19.83 18.35 -17.32
CA GLU A 127 19.77 19.33 -18.42
C GLU A 127 21.05 19.36 -19.29
N PRO A 128 22.29 19.37 -18.71
CA PRO A 128 23.52 19.32 -19.51
C PRO A 128 23.63 18.02 -20.33
N GLN A 129 23.28 16.88 -19.76
CA GLN A 129 23.35 15.58 -20.44
C GLN A 129 22.37 15.51 -21.61
N ILE A 130 21.18 16.08 -21.45
CA ILE A 130 20.18 16.14 -22.52
C ILE A 130 20.68 17.01 -23.66
N LYS A 131 21.25 18.18 -23.36
CA LYS A 131 21.84 19.08 -24.36
C LYS A 131 23.00 18.41 -25.11
N GLU A 132 23.86 17.69 -24.42
CA GLU A 132 24.95 16.93 -25.03
C GLU A 132 24.46 15.90 -26.03
N ILE A 133 23.44 15.13 -25.67
CA ILE A 133 22.80 14.14 -26.56
C ILE A 133 22.17 14.82 -27.76
N GLU A 134 21.52 15.95 -27.56
CA GLU A 134 20.90 16.69 -28.65
C GLU A 134 21.91 17.16 -29.70
N VAL A 135 23.07 17.60 -29.26
CA VAL A 135 24.18 18.00 -30.13
C VAL A 135 24.85 16.79 -30.78
N LYS A 136 25.22 15.78 -29.98
CA LYS A 136 25.93 14.58 -30.44
C LYS A 136 25.17 13.78 -31.49
N PHE A 137 23.87 13.70 -31.36
CA PHE A 137 23.01 12.92 -32.28
C PHE A 137 22.09 13.81 -33.12
N ALA A 138 22.54 15.04 -33.45
CA ALA A 138 21.75 16.00 -34.24
C ALA A 138 21.28 15.40 -35.58
N ASN A 139 22.13 14.61 -36.23
CA ASN A 139 21.89 14.01 -37.56
C ASN A 139 21.43 12.56 -37.50
N ASP A 140 21.35 11.92 -36.31
CA ASP A 140 20.85 10.54 -36.14
C ASP A 140 19.62 10.50 -35.22
N LYS A 141 18.47 10.60 -35.83
CA LYS A 141 17.19 10.60 -35.13
C LYS A 141 16.92 9.31 -34.31
N LYS A 142 17.39 8.15 -34.79
CA LYS A 142 17.18 6.87 -34.07
C LYS A 142 18.06 6.79 -32.84
N ALA A 143 19.36 7.11 -32.97
CA ALA A 143 20.29 7.13 -31.84
C ALA A 143 19.87 8.18 -30.81
N LYS A 144 19.48 9.39 -31.25
CA LYS A 144 18.94 10.44 -30.37
C LYS A 144 17.73 9.94 -29.56
N THR A 145 16.75 9.35 -30.21
CA THR A 145 15.55 8.84 -29.54
C THR A 145 15.88 7.76 -28.52
N LYS A 146 16.79 6.83 -28.85
CA LYS A 146 17.25 5.78 -27.94
C LYS A 146 17.93 6.39 -26.70
N ALA A 147 18.91 7.28 -26.90
CA ALA A 147 19.65 7.90 -25.83
C ALA A 147 18.75 8.74 -24.90
N LEU A 148 17.82 9.53 -25.46
CA LEU A 148 16.85 10.30 -24.68
C LEU A 148 15.90 9.39 -23.86
N LYS A 149 15.53 8.24 -24.41
CA LYS A 149 14.71 7.25 -23.67
C LYS A 149 15.46 6.65 -22.48
N GLU A 150 16.76 6.35 -22.66
CA GLU A 150 17.61 5.86 -21.57
C GLU A 150 17.79 6.91 -20.46
N ILE A 151 18.03 8.19 -20.83
CA ILE A 151 18.08 9.28 -19.86
C ILE A 151 16.76 9.47 -19.15
N LYS A 152 15.64 9.39 -19.86
CA LYS A 152 14.31 9.51 -19.25
C LYS A 152 14.10 8.47 -18.15
N VAL A 153 14.48 7.20 -18.40
CA VAL A 153 14.37 6.13 -17.39
C VAL A 153 15.26 6.42 -16.18
N LYS A 154 16.52 6.84 -16.39
CA LYS A 154 17.44 7.21 -15.29
C LYS A 154 16.85 8.36 -14.46
N LYS A 155 16.38 9.41 -15.14
CA LYS A 155 15.76 10.57 -14.49
C LYS A 155 14.52 10.20 -13.67
N GLU A 156 13.64 9.32 -14.19
CA GLU A 156 12.48 8.82 -13.45
C GLU A 156 12.90 8.06 -12.18
N THR A 157 13.97 7.27 -12.25
CA THR A 157 14.53 6.56 -11.09
C THR A 157 15.08 7.56 -10.07
N GLU A 158 15.89 8.52 -10.51
CA GLU A 158 16.48 9.54 -9.63
C GLU A 158 15.42 10.42 -8.95
N ILE A 159 14.37 10.80 -9.68
CA ILE A 159 13.22 11.53 -9.08
C ILE A 159 12.56 10.71 -7.96
N LYS A 160 12.42 9.40 -8.13
CA LYS A 160 11.85 8.54 -7.08
C LYS A 160 12.74 8.48 -5.86
N GLU A 161 14.03 8.25 -6.05
CA GLU A 161 15.01 8.18 -4.95
C GLU A 161 15.05 9.50 -4.18
N LYS A 162 15.16 10.61 -4.90
CA LYS A 162 15.16 11.95 -4.31
C LYS A 162 13.85 12.27 -3.59
N THR A 163 12.71 11.81 -4.13
CA THR A 163 11.41 11.96 -3.47
C THR A 163 11.38 11.17 -2.16
N LYS A 164 11.90 9.94 -2.13
CA LYS A 164 11.98 9.12 -0.91
C LYS A 164 12.91 9.74 0.13
N GLU A 165 14.04 10.29 -0.28
CA GLU A 165 14.95 11.01 0.63
C GLU A 165 14.28 12.22 1.29
N LEU A 166 13.56 13.02 0.51
CA LEU A 166 12.90 14.24 0.98
C LEU A 166 11.58 13.98 1.73
N PHE A 167 10.91 12.87 1.43
CA PHE A 167 9.69 12.41 2.12
C PHE A 167 10.01 11.17 2.95
N ASN A 168 11.00 11.30 3.83
CA ASN A 168 11.49 10.19 4.63
C ASN A 168 10.64 9.97 5.88
N TYR A 169 10.43 8.70 6.24
CA TYR A 169 9.84 8.25 7.48
C TYR A 169 10.31 6.82 7.80
N GLU A 170 10.31 6.48 9.09
CA GLU A 170 10.73 5.15 9.52
C GLU A 170 9.65 4.10 9.23
N ILE A 171 10.08 2.94 8.77
CA ILE A 171 9.22 1.78 8.53
C ILE A 171 9.74 0.62 9.38
N PRO A 172 9.06 0.25 10.47
CA PRO A 172 9.39 -0.96 11.22
C PRO A 172 9.21 -2.20 10.35
N ILE A 173 10.23 -3.06 10.33
CA ILE A 173 10.19 -4.35 9.64
C ILE A 173 10.56 -5.41 10.65
N VAL A 174 9.69 -6.42 10.80
CA VAL A 174 9.86 -7.51 11.75
C VAL A 174 9.73 -8.84 11.02
N GLN A 175 10.56 -9.80 11.39
CA GLN A 175 10.43 -11.18 10.97
C GLN A 175 10.09 -12.02 12.20
N VAL A 176 9.09 -12.88 12.10
CA VAL A 176 8.72 -13.85 13.12
C VAL A 176 8.94 -15.26 12.59
N GLU A 177 9.33 -16.16 13.47
CA GLU A 177 9.56 -17.57 13.14
C GLU A 177 8.40 -18.46 13.57
N LYS A 178 7.61 -18.00 14.53
CA LYS A 178 6.44 -18.73 15.05
C LYS A 178 5.23 -17.79 15.11
N ALA A 179 4.17 -18.18 14.43
CA ALA A 179 2.95 -17.37 14.31
C ALA A 179 1.70 -18.12 14.82
N GLY A 180 1.84 -18.88 15.90
CA GLY A 180 0.73 -19.50 16.61
C GLY A 180 0.24 -20.84 16.06
N ILE A 181 0.73 -21.27 14.89
CA ILE A 181 0.31 -22.52 14.24
C ILE A 181 1.49 -23.22 13.58
N THR A 182 1.51 -24.54 13.61
CA THR A 182 2.50 -25.41 12.94
C THR A 182 2.02 -25.83 11.55
N THR A 183 2.91 -26.45 10.77
CA THR A 183 2.57 -27.06 9.46
C THR A 183 1.44 -28.09 9.52
N THR A 184 1.24 -28.73 10.67
CA THR A 184 0.17 -29.73 10.90
C THR A 184 -1.10 -29.12 11.44
N GLY A 185 -1.15 -27.79 11.64
CA GLY A 185 -2.31 -27.11 12.20
C GLY A 185 -2.37 -27.10 13.73
N ALA A 186 -1.38 -27.64 14.43
CA ALA A 186 -1.30 -27.60 15.88
C ALA A 186 -0.92 -26.19 16.38
N LYS A 187 -1.40 -25.82 17.56
CA LYS A 187 -1.02 -24.55 18.21
C LYS A 187 0.45 -24.56 18.62
N CYS A 188 1.14 -23.47 18.43
CA CYS A 188 2.50 -23.24 18.91
C CYS A 188 2.65 -21.82 19.47
N GLU A 189 3.85 -21.45 19.86
CA GLU A 189 4.20 -20.09 20.27
C GLU A 189 3.77 -19.05 19.22
N ASN A 190 3.37 -17.87 19.66
CA ASN A 190 2.87 -16.81 18.79
C ASN A 190 3.61 -15.50 19.05
N GLU A 191 4.70 -15.28 18.32
CA GLU A 191 5.53 -14.06 18.41
C GLU A 191 4.79 -12.81 17.91
N LEU A 192 3.68 -12.95 17.16
CA LEU A 192 2.88 -11.81 16.71
C LEU A 192 2.27 -11.02 17.87
N GLU A 193 2.08 -11.64 19.03
CA GLU A 193 1.62 -10.94 20.23
C GLU A 193 2.63 -9.93 20.73
N ASP A 194 3.92 -10.31 20.73
CA ASP A 194 5.00 -9.41 21.13
C ASP A 194 5.23 -8.32 20.06
N VAL A 195 5.20 -8.66 18.78
CA VAL A 195 5.21 -7.66 17.69
C VAL A 195 4.09 -6.63 17.88
N SER A 196 2.89 -7.08 18.27
CA SER A 196 1.75 -6.19 18.53
C SER A 196 1.99 -5.26 19.72
N LYS A 197 2.63 -5.75 20.80
CA LYS A 197 2.99 -4.92 21.98
C LYS A 197 4.04 -3.89 21.60
N GLU A 198 5.13 -4.32 20.97
CA GLU A 198 6.21 -3.46 20.53
C GLU A 198 5.73 -2.38 19.55
N PHE A 199 4.88 -2.74 18.61
CA PHE A 199 4.32 -1.77 17.68
C PHE A 199 3.41 -0.74 18.37
N LYS A 200 2.66 -1.14 19.40
CA LYS A 200 1.87 -0.17 20.20
C LYS A 200 2.77 0.83 20.90
N ASN A 201 3.88 0.37 21.49
CA ASN A 201 4.87 1.23 22.13
C ASN A 201 5.49 2.19 21.09
N TYR A 202 5.92 1.69 19.95
CA TYR A 202 6.45 2.49 18.86
C TYR A 202 5.44 3.53 18.35
N ARG A 203 4.20 3.14 18.14
CA ARG A 203 3.11 4.02 17.74
C ARG A 203 2.94 5.20 18.71
N ASP A 204 2.94 4.90 20.00
CA ASP A 204 2.71 5.89 21.05
C ASP A 204 3.94 6.80 21.19
N LEU A 205 5.15 6.25 21.13
CA LEU A 205 6.40 7.01 21.15
C LEU A 205 6.52 7.98 19.95
N LYS A 206 6.12 7.52 18.76
CA LYS A 206 6.16 8.33 17.52
C LYS A 206 4.93 9.19 17.31
N GLY A 207 3.91 9.11 18.18
CA GLY A 207 2.68 9.86 18.04
C GLY A 207 1.93 9.61 16.73
N LEU A 208 2.00 8.38 16.19
CA LEU A 208 1.46 8.06 14.86
C LEU A 208 -0.05 8.31 14.79
N TRP A 209 -0.77 8.01 15.86
CA TRP A 209 -2.19 8.33 16.10
C TRP A 209 -2.56 8.04 17.54
N THR A 210 -3.56 8.72 18.05
CA THR A 210 -4.21 8.38 19.31
C THR A 210 -5.31 7.35 19.09
N VAL A 211 -5.37 6.35 19.96
CA VAL A 211 -6.47 5.39 19.97
C VAL A 211 -7.50 5.91 20.96
N ASN A 212 -8.39 6.78 20.51
CA ASN A 212 -9.65 6.98 21.20
C ASN A 212 -10.45 5.69 21.02
N LYS A 213 -10.39 4.82 22.03
CA LYS A 213 -11.34 3.71 22.12
C LYS A 213 -12.63 4.29 22.69
N PRO A 214 -13.68 4.51 21.88
CA PRO A 214 -14.99 4.70 22.48
C PRO A 214 -15.23 3.44 23.32
N ASN A 215 -15.69 3.61 24.53
CA ASN A 215 -16.11 2.49 25.36
C ASN A 215 -17.41 1.97 24.75
N ILE A 216 -17.28 0.97 23.86
CA ILE A 216 -18.42 0.37 23.17
C ILE A 216 -18.70 -0.97 23.84
N SER A 217 -19.91 -1.12 24.34
CA SER A 217 -20.46 -2.38 24.78
C SER A 217 -21.82 -2.62 24.09
N TYR A 218 -22.26 -3.84 24.11
CA TYR A 218 -23.56 -4.23 23.56
C TYR A 218 -24.37 -4.91 24.65
N LYS A 219 -25.64 -4.61 24.72
CA LYS A 219 -26.60 -5.38 25.51
C LYS A 219 -27.78 -5.77 24.63
N ILE A 220 -28.38 -6.89 24.96
CA ILE A 220 -29.64 -7.31 24.36
C ILE A 220 -30.70 -7.02 25.41
N ASN A 221 -31.71 -6.25 25.05
CA ASN A 221 -32.88 -5.98 25.89
C ASN A 221 -34.10 -6.53 25.16
N GLU A 222 -34.66 -7.58 25.69
CA GLU A 222 -35.74 -8.34 25.03
C GLU A 222 -35.32 -8.84 23.65
N GLU A 223 -35.76 -8.21 22.57
CA GLU A 223 -35.40 -8.53 21.18
C GLU A 223 -34.54 -7.44 20.52
N GLU A 224 -34.23 -6.37 21.25
CA GLU A 224 -33.47 -5.23 20.71
C GLU A 224 -31.98 -5.35 21.02
N LEU A 225 -31.13 -5.14 20.00
CA LEU A 225 -29.68 -4.99 20.16
C LEU A 225 -29.36 -3.52 20.42
N ILE A 226 -28.82 -3.23 21.59
CA ILE A 226 -28.46 -1.87 22.01
C ILE A 226 -26.95 -1.75 22.00
N ARG A 227 -26.43 -0.75 21.28
CA ARG A 227 -25.03 -0.33 21.34
C ARG A 227 -24.89 0.79 22.36
N ILE A 228 -23.98 0.59 23.29
CA ILE A 228 -23.63 1.59 24.30
C ILE A 228 -22.28 2.18 23.92
N THR A 229 -22.24 3.46 23.53
CA THR A 229 -21.01 4.17 23.17
C THR A 229 -20.75 5.27 24.18
N ASN A 230 -19.68 5.14 24.97
CA ASN A 230 -19.33 6.08 26.04
C ASN A 230 -20.49 6.34 27.04
N GLY A 231 -21.29 5.33 27.30
CA GLY A 231 -22.45 5.40 28.21
C GLY A 231 -23.75 5.89 27.57
N VAL A 232 -23.74 6.22 26.27
CA VAL A 232 -24.96 6.58 25.52
C VAL A 232 -25.48 5.32 24.81
N GLU A 233 -26.76 5.02 25.05
CA GLU A 233 -27.45 3.88 24.44
C GLU A 233 -28.07 4.25 23.10
N GLU A 234 -27.92 3.38 22.12
CA GLU A 234 -28.50 3.50 20.79
C GLU A 234 -29.04 2.14 20.35
N VAL A 235 -30.34 2.08 20.03
CA VAL A 235 -30.93 0.87 19.44
C VAL A 235 -30.40 0.73 18.02
N ILE A 236 -29.93 -0.48 17.68
CA ILE A 236 -29.48 -0.79 16.31
C ILE A 236 -30.67 -1.40 15.58
N ASP A 237 -31.31 -0.59 14.74
CA ASP A 237 -32.28 -1.09 13.77
C ASP A 237 -31.54 -1.79 12.63
N GLU A 238 -32.07 -2.93 12.13
CA GLU A 238 -31.51 -3.68 10.99
C GLU A 238 -31.57 -2.93 9.65
#